data_0bc14d525d77b235b12a3c0a2386f3c5
#
_entry.id   0bc14d525d77b235b12a3c0a2386f3c5
#
_cell.length_a   1.000
_cell.length_b   1.000
_cell.length_c   1.000
_cell.angle_alpha   90.00
_cell.angle_beta   90.00
_cell.angle_gamma   90.00
#
_symmetry.space_group_name_H-M   'P 1'
#
loop_
_entity.id
_entity.type
_entity.pdbx_description
1 polymer ?
#
loop_
_entity_poly.entity_id
_entity_poly.type
_entity_poly.pdbx_seq_one_letter_code
_entity_poly.pdbx_strand_id
1 'polypeptide(L)'
;MELKTFEAAAWAGLQESATDPQAGFRYLMLCTVDALLQPQARTVVLRKCADDRRMLTFHTDVRSPKWQEMAANPQVTVVGYCHQRRLQLRLAGRVACYAAGSDVARAAWRA
;
A
#
# COMPACT_ATOMS: atom_id res chain seq x y z
N MET A 1 1.33 -25.51 -5.93
CA MET A 1 1.64 -24.69 -4.73
C MET A 1 0.36 -24.42 -3.97
N GLU A 2 0.39 -24.63 -2.68
CA GLU A 2 -0.80 -24.41 -1.85
C GLU A 2 -1.06 -22.90 -1.64
N LEU A 3 -2.33 -22.55 -1.41
CA LEU A 3 -2.76 -21.17 -1.23
C LEU A 3 -2.01 -20.47 -0.10
N LYS A 4 -1.80 -21.14 1.05
CA LYS A 4 -1.07 -20.56 2.17
C LYS A 4 0.38 -20.24 1.83
N THR A 5 1.01 -21.06 0.98
CA THR A 5 2.38 -20.82 0.52
C THR A 5 2.45 -19.58 -0.37
N PHE A 6 1.47 -19.40 -1.25
CA PHE A 6 1.38 -18.20 -2.07
C PHE A 6 1.21 -16.94 -1.21
N GLU A 7 0.34 -17.01 -0.22
CA GLU A 7 0.09 -15.89 0.66
C GLU A 7 1.35 -15.51 1.45
N ALA A 8 2.03 -16.49 2.01
CA ALA A 8 3.28 -16.26 2.75
C ALA A 8 4.35 -15.66 1.85
N ALA A 9 4.48 -16.15 0.62
CA ALA A 9 5.45 -15.62 -0.35
C ALA A 9 5.14 -14.16 -0.72
N ALA A 10 3.86 -13.83 -0.89
CA ALA A 10 3.43 -12.46 -1.19
C ALA A 10 3.79 -11.50 -0.06
N TRP A 11 3.50 -11.86 1.19
CA TRP A 11 3.81 -11.02 2.34
C TRP A 11 5.32 -10.89 2.59
N ALA A 12 6.09 -11.96 2.36
CA ALA A 12 7.55 -11.89 2.43
C ALA A 12 8.11 -10.92 1.38
N GLY A 13 7.56 -10.96 0.17
CA GLY A 13 7.96 -10.03 -0.90
C GLY A 13 7.62 -8.58 -0.57
N LEU A 14 6.46 -8.34 0.06
CA LEU A 14 6.07 -7.01 0.52
C LEU A 14 7.01 -6.50 1.61
N GLN A 15 7.38 -7.33 2.57
CA GLN A 15 8.34 -6.93 3.62
C GLN A 15 9.70 -6.57 3.04
N GLU A 16 10.22 -7.36 2.14
CA GLU A 16 11.46 -7.07 1.44
C GLU A 16 11.36 -5.73 0.71
N SER A 17 10.24 -5.50 0.02
CA SER A 17 10.05 -4.30 -0.80
C SER A 17 9.92 -3.02 0.02
N ALA A 18 9.54 -3.12 1.29
CA ALA A 18 9.43 -1.95 2.16
C ALA A 18 10.80 -1.36 2.51
N THR A 19 11.88 -2.14 2.43
CA THR A 19 13.22 -1.71 2.78
C THR A 19 14.19 -1.70 1.59
N ASP A 20 13.89 -2.43 0.53
CA ASP A 20 14.76 -2.54 -0.65
C ASP A 20 14.13 -1.81 -1.84
N PRO A 21 14.72 -0.67 -2.29
CA PRO A 21 14.19 0.08 -3.44
C PRO A 21 14.18 -0.70 -4.75
N GLN A 22 14.94 -1.78 -4.84
CA GLN A 22 15.05 -2.61 -6.06
C GLN A 22 14.09 -3.80 -6.04
N ALA A 23 13.41 -4.03 -4.93
CA ALA A 23 12.52 -5.18 -4.79
C ALA A 23 11.22 -5.02 -5.60
N GLY A 24 10.63 -6.15 -5.99
CA GLY A 24 9.55 -6.19 -6.96
C GLY A 24 8.25 -5.50 -6.56
N PHE A 25 7.95 -5.38 -5.26
CA PHE A 25 6.74 -4.72 -4.78
C PHE A 25 6.99 -3.34 -4.17
N ARG A 26 8.16 -2.75 -4.43
CA ARG A 26 8.46 -1.39 -3.93
C ARG A 26 7.46 -0.36 -4.42
N TYR A 27 7.05 -0.47 -5.68
CA TYR A 27 6.06 0.41 -6.29
C TYR A 27 4.77 -0.36 -6.48
N LEU A 28 3.71 0.15 -5.90
CA LEU A 28 2.39 -0.48 -5.97
C LEU A 28 1.39 0.50 -6.57
N MET A 29 0.33 -0.04 -7.19
CA MET A 29 -0.76 0.77 -7.71
C MET A 29 -1.83 0.88 -6.64
N LEU A 30 -2.11 2.09 -6.18
CA LEU A 30 -3.18 2.35 -5.22
C LEU A 30 -4.43 2.78 -5.98
N CYS A 31 -5.50 2.04 -5.82
CA CYS A 31 -6.77 2.29 -6.49
C CYS A 31 -7.79 2.79 -5.48
N THR A 32 -8.39 3.94 -5.80
CA THR A 32 -9.40 4.60 -4.98
C THR A 32 -10.63 4.92 -5.82
N VAL A 33 -11.67 5.44 -5.18
CA VAL A 33 -12.88 5.88 -5.85
C VAL A 33 -13.11 7.34 -5.49
N ASP A 34 -13.34 8.19 -6.50
CA ASP A 34 -13.59 9.60 -6.25
C ASP A 34 -15.06 9.89 -5.89
N ALA A 35 -15.39 11.16 -5.67
CA ALA A 35 -16.73 11.57 -5.26
C ALA A 35 -17.81 11.26 -6.30
N LEU A 36 -17.41 11.10 -7.58
CA LEU A 36 -18.32 10.75 -8.67
C LEU A 36 -18.38 9.25 -8.92
N LEU A 37 -17.82 8.45 -8.01
CA LEU A 37 -17.75 7.00 -8.11
C LEU A 37 -16.90 6.51 -9.29
N GLN A 38 -15.96 7.34 -9.75
CA GLN A 38 -15.03 6.97 -10.79
C GLN A 38 -13.77 6.36 -10.16
N PRO A 39 -13.30 5.21 -10.67
CA PRO A 39 -12.08 4.61 -10.15
C PRO A 39 -10.86 5.43 -10.54
N GLN A 40 -9.94 5.57 -9.61
CA GLN A 40 -8.69 6.28 -9.79
C GLN A 40 -7.53 5.36 -9.40
N ALA A 41 -6.42 5.47 -10.10
CA ALA A 41 -5.25 4.63 -9.83
C ALA A 41 -3.98 5.47 -9.95
N ARG A 42 -3.02 5.27 -9.04
CA ARG A 42 -1.72 5.92 -9.08
C ARG A 42 -0.67 5.04 -8.43
N THR A 43 0.58 5.22 -8.84
CA THR A 43 1.70 4.52 -8.24
C THR A 43 2.05 5.15 -6.90
N VAL A 44 2.26 4.31 -5.90
CA VAL A 44 2.73 4.72 -4.58
C VAL A 44 3.96 3.90 -4.22
N VAL A 45 4.78 4.44 -3.32
CA VAL A 45 5.99 3.77 -2.84
C VAL A 45 5.68 3.10 -1.51
N LEU A 46 5.90 1.79 -1.42
CA LEU A 46 5.72 1.06 -0.18
C LEU A 46 6.83 1.45 0.79
N ARG A 47 6.46 1.97 1.97
CA ARG A 47 7.42 2.45 2.97
C ARG A 47 7.59 1.48 4.12
N LYS A 48 6.52 0.81 4.54
CA LYS A 48 6.54 -0.16 5.63
C LYS A 48 5.56 -1.28 5.36
N CYS A 49 5.88 -2.45 5.88
CA CYS A 49 4.99 -3.60 5.87
C CYS A 49 5.04 -4.25 7.24
N ALA A 50 3.90 -4.33 7.92
CA ALA A 50 3.75 -5.07 9.15
C ALA A 50 2.96 -6.34 8.85
N ASP A 51 3.67 -7.43 8.61
CA ASP A 51 3.09 -8.71 8.18
C ASP A 51 2.13 -9.28 9.24
N ASP A 52 2.50 -9.19 10.51
CA ASP A 52 1.67 -9.68 11.62
C ASP A 52 0.32 -8.96 11.72
N ARG A 53 0.26 -7.71 11.27
CA ARG A 53 -0.96 -6.88 11.29
C ARG A 53 -1.62 -6.77 9.93
N ARG A 54 -1.02 -7.33 8.90
CA ARG A 54 -1.48 -7.18 7.51
C ARG A 54 -1.63 -5.72 7.13
N MET A 55 -0.62 -4.90 7.46
CA MET A 55 -0.64 -3.45 7.24
C MET A 55 0.48 -3.01 6.32
N LEU A 56 0.13 -2.15 5.37
CA LEU A 56 1.08 -1.47 4.49
C LEU A 56 1.03 0.03 4.78
N THR A 57 2.18 0.69 4.72
CA THR A 57 2.28 2.12 4.95
C THR A 57 2.86 2.82 3.73
N PHE A 58 2.17 3.87 3.28
CA PHE A 58 2.60 4.75 2.21
C PHE A 58 2.62 6.18 2.75
N HIS A 59 3.51 7.00 2.22
CA HIS A 59 3.54 8.42 2.52
C HIS A 59 2.95 9.19 1.35
N THR A 60 2.13 10.20 1.61
CA THR A 60 1.49 10.99 0.58
C THR A 60 1.30 12.43 1.04
N ASP A 61 1.16 13.34 0.08
CA ASP A 61 0.86 14.74 0.35
C ASP A 61 -0.63 14.88 0.70
N VAL A 62 -0.94 15.52 1.83
CA VAL A 62 -2.32 15.76 2.26
C VAL A 62 -3.11 16.62 1.30
N ARG A 63 -2.42 17.38 0.43
CA ARG A 63 -3.05 18.23 -0.58
C ARG A 63 -3.39 17.48 -1.86
N SER A 64 -2.96 16.22 -1.97
CA SER A 64 -3.22 15.45 -3.18
C SER A 64 -4.68 15.04 -3.27
N PRO A 65 -5.23 14.91 -4.49
CA PRO A 65 -6.60 14.42 -4.66
C PRO A 65 -6.84 13.04 -4.02
N LYS A 66 -5.83 12.16 -4.01
CA LYS A 66 -5.99 10.82 -3.42
C LYS A 66 -6.21 10.88 -1.91
N TRP A 67 -5.63 11.87 -1.21
CA TRP A 67 -5.87 12.05 0.22
C TRP A 67 -7.34 12.34 0.48
N GLN A 68 -7.92 13.27 -0.29
CA GLN A 68 -9.34 13.63 -0.16
C GLN A 68 -10.25 12.46 -0.53
N GLU A 69 -9.93 11.74 -1.58
CA GLU A 69 -10.67 10.55 -2.00
C GLU A 69 -10.71 9.50 -0.90
N MET A 70 -9.56 9.21 -0.29
CA MET A 70 -9.45 8.21 0.77
C MET A 70 -10.15 8.65 2.06
N ALA A 71 -10.15 9.94 2.37
CA ALA A 71 -10.87 10.47 3.52
C ALA A 71 -12.37 10.30 3.35
N ALA A 72 -12.89 10.51 2.14
CA ALA A 72 -14.30 10.36 1.84
C ALA A 72 -14.71 8.89 1.70
N ASN A 73 -13.85 8.05 1.13
CA ASN A 73 -14.11 6.62 0.93
C ASN A 73 -12.84 5.83 1.25
N PRO A 74 -12.79 5.20 2.43
CA PRO A 74 -11.58 4.50 2.86
C PRO A 74 -11.35 3.14 2.20
N GLN A 75 -12.27 2.65 1.38
CA GLN A 75 -12.10 1.38 0.68
C GLN A 75 -11.11 1.55 -0.46
N VAL A 76 -10.05 0.73 -0.47
CA VAL A 76 -9.00 0.81 -1.48
C VAL A 76 -8.60 -0.58 -1.93
N THR A 77 -7.98 -0.65 -3.11
CA THR A 77 -7.31 -1.84 -3.60
C THR A 77 -5.88 -1.47 -3.96
N VAL A 78 -4.95 -2.33 -3.60
CA VAL A 78 -3.54 -2.18 -3.95
C VAL A 78 -3.15 -3.33 -4.86
N VAL A 79 -2.50 -3.02 -5.98
CA VAL A 79 -2.07 -4.01 -6.97
C VAL A 79 -0.57 -3.90 -7.15
N GLY A 80 0.11 -5.05 -7.16
CA GLY A 80 1.53 -5.12 -7.44
C GLY A 80 1.88 -6.27 -8.35
N TYR A 81 2.96 -6.12 -9.11
CA TYR A 81 3.49 -7.17 -9.94
C TYR A 81 4.99 -7.27 -9.77
N CYS A 82 5.48 -8.45 -9.42
CA CYS A 82 6.89 -8.73 -9.29
C CYS A 82 7.38 -9.49 -10.52
N HIS A 83 8.21 -8.85 -11.35
CA HIS A 83 8.73 -9.45 -12.58
C HIS A 83 9.62 -10.65 -12.31
N GLN A 84 10.44 -10.59 -11.29
CA GLN A 84 11.38 -11.66 -10.98
C GLN A 84 10.67 -12.96 -10.62
N ARG A 85 9.56 -12.86 -9.91
CA ARG A 85 8.80 -14.02 -9.45
C ARG A 85 7.57 -14.30 -10.29
N ARG A 86 7.26 -13.43 -11.26
CA ARG A 86 6.06 -13.51 -12.09
C ARG A 86 4.80 -13.64 -11.23
N LEU A 87 4.74 -12.83 -10.18
CA LEU A 87 3.67 -12.87 -9.20
C LEU A 87 2.94 -11.53 -9.18
N GLN A 88 1.63 -11.58 -9.41
CA GLN A 88 0.75 -10.43 -9.21
C GLN A 88 0.01 -10.60 -7.89
N LEU A 89 -0.08 -9.51 -7.12
CA LEU A 89 -0.91 -9.49 -5.93
C LEU A 89 -1.94 -8.38 -6.04
N ARG A 90 -3.06 -8.59 -5.38
CA ARG A 90 -4.12 -7.61 -5.25
C ARG A 90 -4.67 -7.71 -3.83
N LEU A 91 -4.59 -6.59 -3.11
CA LEU A 91 -5.05 -6.53 -1.72
C LEU A 91 -6.16 -5.50 -1.62
N ALA A 92 -7.32 -5.92 -1.14
CA ALA A 92 -8.43 -5.03 -0.84
C ALA A 92 -8.43 -4.74 0.65
N GLY A 93 -8.68 -3.49 1.02
CA GLY A 93 -8.67 -3.15 2.44
C GLY A 93 -9.20 -1.76 2.70
N ARG A 94 -8.97 -1.30 3.91
CA ARG A 94 -9.36 0.04 4.35
C ARG A 94 -8.12 0.85 4.65
N VAL A 95 -8.14 2.12 4.26
CA VAL A 95 -7.05 3.04 4.53
C VAL A 95 -7.39 3.91 5.74
N ALA A 96 -6.38 4.16 6.59
CA ALA A 96 -6.44 5.17 7.63
C ALA A 96 -5.43 6.26 7.29
N CYS A 97 -5.88 7.51 7.23
CA CYS A 97 -5.05 8.64 6.85
C CYS A 97 -4.65 9.43 8.09
N TYR A 98 -3.36 9.70 8.23
CA TYR A 98 -2.82 10.45 9.36
C TYR A 98 -2.09 11.69 8.85
N ALA A 99 -2.51 12.86 9.31
CA ALA A 99 -1.89 14.11 8.92
C ALA A 99 -0.45 14.21 9.46
N ALA A 100 0.41 14.90 8.74
CA ALA A 100 1.76 15.20 9.21
C ALA A 100 1.71 15.90 10.58
N GLY A 101 2.57 15.48 11.49
CA GLY A 101 2.59 16.02 12.85
C GLY A 101 1.77 15.24 13.87
N SER A 102 0.90 14.31 13.43
CA SER A 102 0.24 13.37 14.35
C SER A 102 1.28 12.41 14.95
N ASP A 103 0.97 11.84 16.11
CA ASP A 103 1.89 10.90 16.75
C ASP A 103 2.12 9.66 15.86
N VAL A 104 1.08 9.19 15.20
CA VAL A 104 1.19 8.04 14.30
C VAL A 104 2.07 8.36 13.10
N ALA A 105 1.86 9.53 12.47
CA ALA A 105 2.66 9.94 11.32
C ALA A 105 4.14 10.14 11.71
N ARG A 106 4.41 10.74 12.87
CA ARG A 106 5.77 10.89 13.37
C ARG A 106 6.45 9.55 13.60
N ALA A 107 5.75 8.60 14.19
CA ALA A 107 6.28 7.26 14.38
C ALA A 107 6.60 6.58 13.05
N ALA A 108 5.74 6.75 12.04
CA ALA A 108 5.95 6.20 10.72
C ALA A 108 7.21 6.78 10.05
N TRP A 109 7.47 8.08 10.20
CA TRP A 109 8.66 8.70 9.61
C TRP A 109 9.96 8.32 10.32
N ARG A 110 9.91 8.03 11.61
CA ARG A 110 11.10 7.64 12.37
C ARG A 110 11.55 6.21 12.09
N ALA A 111 10.63 5.36 11.78
CA ALA A 111 10.94 3.97 11.51
C ALA A 111 11.38 3.79 10.05
#